data_7d1bf9286665a97ee0ebc915dd8817b6
#
_entry.id   7d1bf9286665a97ee0ebc915dd8817b6
#
_cell.length_a   1.000
_cell.length_b   1.000
_cell.length_c   1.000
_cell.angle_alpha   90.00
_cell.angle_beta   90.00
_cell.angle_gamma   90.00
#
_symmetry.space_group_name_H-M   'P 1'
#
loop_
_entity.id
_entity.type
_entity.pdbx_description
1 polymer ?
#
loop_
_entity_poly.entity_id
_entity_poly.type
_entity_poly.pdbx_seq_one_letter_code
_entity_poly.pdbx_strand_id
1 'polypeptide(L)'
;MTDVRFPTALQIMLSLALAHEEGVPMRTSSQLAVGVGSVASVVRKLLAQLAKDGLVTGVAGRSGGVRLARPASQITLAEIYRSVMQGGPLWSARKDIPHRCIVSTHMDDFFAKLTSDAETAMLVSLSSKTVASSLQKMRAVDRETSAPKRRAASRTIGIGNTGPSNH
;
A
#
# COMPACT_ATOMS: atom_id res chain seq x y z
N MET A 1 -4.49 -10.97 -15.56
CA MET A 1 -5.25 -10.64 -14.33
C MET A 1 -4.26 -10.08 -13.32
N THR A 2 -4.49 -8.89 -12.79
CA THR A 2 -3.56 -8.25 -11.85
C THR A 2 -3.74 -8.85 -10.46
N ASP A 3 -2.64 -9.25 -9.81
CA ASP A 3 -2.70 -9.76 -8.44
C ASP A 3 -2.89 -8.60 -7.45
N VAL A 4 -4.01 -8.61 -6.74
CA VAL A 4 -4.38 -7.56 -5.80
C VAL A 4 -4.15 -7.96 -4.33
N ARG A 5 -3.56 -9.13 -4.06
CA ARG A 5 -3.35 -9.63 -2.69
C ARG A 5 -2.48 -8.68 -1.87
N PHE A 6 -1.32 -8.32 -2.40
CA PHE A 6 -0.39 -7.42 -1.70
C PHE A 6 -0.97 -6.01 -1.49
N PRO A 7 -1.50 -5.30 -2.52
CA PRO A 7 -2.11 -3.99 -2.29
C PRO A 7 -3.25 -4.02 -1.27
N THR A 8 -4.11 -5.05 -1.32
CA THR A 8 -5.21 -5.19 -0.35
C THR A 8 -4.69 -5.44 1.06
N ALA A 9 -3.70 -6.33 1.23
CA ALA A 9 -3.09 -6.60 2.52
C ALA A 9 -2.38 -5.35 3.08
N LEU A 10 -1.66 -4.61 2.25
CA LEU A 10 -1.02 -3.36 2.64
C LEU A 10 -2.04 -2.33 3.12
N GLN A 11 -3.14 -2.17 2.40
CA GLN A 11 -4.23 -1.26 2.81
C GLN A 11 -4.87 -1.68 4.13
N ILE A 12 -5.07 -2.99 4.37
CA ILE A 12 -5.53 -3.51 5.65
C ILE A 12 -4.57 -3.13 6.78
N MET A 13 -3.25 -3.37 6.60
CA MET A 13 -2.24 -3.08 7.60
C MET A 13 -2.14 -1.59 7.93
N LEU A 14 -2.22 -0.72 6.92
CA LEU A 14 -2.27 0.74 7.10
C LEU A 14 -3.54 1.19 7.82
N SER A 15 -4.70 0.58 7.51
CA SER A 15 -5.96 0.87 8.19
C SER A 15 -5.94 0.46 9.66
N LEU A 16 -5.29 -0.65 10.00
CA LEU A 16 -5.11 -1.08 11.39
C LEU A 16 -4.16 -0.14 12.16
N ALA A 17 -3.08 0.32 11.50
CA ALA A 17 -2.15 1.28 12.09
C ALA A 17 -2.84 2.62 12.36
N LEU A 18 -3.60 3.13 11.38
CA LEU A 18 -4.38 4.37 11.53
C LEU A 18 -5.40 4.25 12.66
N ALA A 19 -6.17 3.16 12.71
CA ALA A 19 -7.16 2.91 13.74
C ALA A 19 -6.51 2.90 15.14
N HIS A 20 -5.34 2.27 15.28
CA HIS A 20 -4.61 2.25 16.54
C HIS A 20 -4.21 3.67 17.01
N GLU A 21 -3.72 4.51 16.11
CA GLU A 21 -3.36 5.91 16.43
C GLU A 21 -4.59 6.77 16.78
N GLU A 22 -5.76 6.44 16.22
CA GLU A 22 -7.05 7.08 16.52
C GLU A 22 -7.73 6.55 17.79
N GLY A 23 -7.08 5.67 18.53
CA GLY A 23 -7.61 5.09 19.75
C GLY A 23 -8.65 3.97 19.53
N VAL A 24 -8.76 3.44 18.31
CA VAL A 24 -9.60 2.29 17.98
C VAL A 24 -8.77 1.02 18.09
N PRO A 25 -8.94 0.20 19.13
CA PRO A 25 -8.02 -0.88 19.45
C PRO A 25 -8.09 -2.05 18.45
N MET A 26 -9.23 -2.26 17.81
CA MET A 26 -9.45 -3.37 16.87
C MET A 26 -10.45 -3.00 15.78
N ARG A 27 -10.35 -3.70 14.63
CA ARG A 27 -11.32 -3.64 13.53
C ARG A 27 -11.81 -5.04 13.18
N THR A 28 -13.09 -5.18 12.88
CA THR A 28 -13.62 -6.46 12.37
C THR A 28 -13.25 -6.68 10.92
N SER A 29 -13.24 -7.94 10.46
CA SER A 29 -13.03 -8.25 9.04
C SER A 29 -14.06 -7.61 8.11
N SER A 30 -15.29 -7.41 8.58
CA SER A 30 -16.35 -6.73 7.82
C SER A 30 -16.06 -5.22 7.68
N GLN A 31 -15.63 -4.56 8.74
CA GLN A 31 -15.22 -3.14 8.68
C GLN A 31 -14.02 -2.94 7.74
N LEU A 32 -13.03 -3.83 7.83
CA LEU A 32 -11.87 -3.79 6.94
C LEU A 32 -12.30 -4.03 5.48
N ALA A 33 -13.20 -4.97 5.22
CA ALA A 33 -13.68 -5.27 3.87
C ALA A 33 -14.36 -4.05 3.22
N VAL A 34 -15.18 -3.32 3.97
CA VAL A 34 -15.76 -2.06 3.50
C VAL A 34 -14.66 -1.04 3.19
N GLY A 35 -13.69 -0.86 4.09
CA GLY A 35 -12.60 0.11 3.93
C GLY A 35 -11.68 -0.16 2.74
N VAL A 36 -11.48 -1.44 2.38
CA VAL A 36 -10.62 -1.82 1.23
C VAL A 36 -11.42 -2.11 -0.05
N GLY A 37 -12.73 -1.91 -0.05
CA GLY A 37 -13.59 -2.18 -1.21
C GLY A 37 -13.57 -3.65 -1.66
N SER A 38 -13.51 -4.59 -0.71
CA SER A 38 -13.41 -6.03 -0.99
C SER A 38 -14.48 -6.83 -0.24
N VAL A 39 -14.59 -8.12 -0.53
CA VAL A 39 -15.52 -9.00 0.19
C VAL A 39 -14.87 -9.58 1.45
N ALA A 40 -15.66 -9.74 2.51
CA ALA A 40 -15.16 -10.19 3.82
C ALA A 40 -14.44 -11.55 3.78
N SER A 41 -14.79 -12.44 2.85
CA SER A 41 -14.12 -13.74 2.68
C SER A 41 -12.68 -13.60 2.20
N VAL A 42 -12.40 -12.67 1.29
CA VAL A 42 -11.05 -12.36 0.80
C VAL A 42 -10.24 -11.72 1.93
N VAL A 43 -10.82 -10.75 2.64
CA VAL A 43 -10.16 -10.11 3.79
C VAL A 43 -9.80 -11.14 4.86
N ARG A 44 -10.71 -12.06 5.21
CA ARG A 44 -10.44 -13.14 6.18
C ARG A 44 -9.28 -14.04 5.76
N LYS A 45 -9.17 -14.39 4.46
CA LYS A 45 -8.05 -15.17 3.95
C LYS A 45 -6.71 -14.43 4.11
N LEU A 46 -6.67 -13.16 3.76
CA LEU A 46 -5.47 -12.34 3.94
C LEU A 46 -5.10 -12.18 5.42
N LEU A 47 -6.08 -11.91 6.28
CA LEU A 47 -5.86 -11.82 7.73
C LEU A 47 -5.32 -13.12 8.32
N ALA A 48 -5.79 -14.29 7.85
CA ALA A 48 -5.29 -15.58 8.30
C ALA A 48 -3.80 -15.78 7.94
N GLN A 49 -3.38 -15.35 6.74
CA GLN A 49 -1.96 -15.39 6.35
C GLN A 49 -1.12 -14.44 7.20
N LEU A 50 -1.57 -13.18 7.33
CA LEU A 50 -0.88 -12.17 8.14
C LEU A 50 -0.77 -12.59 9.61
N ALA A 51 -1.79 -13.26 10.17
CA ALA A 51 -1.78 -13.79 11.52
C ALA A 51 -0.81 -14.95 11.70
N LYS A 52 -0.75 -15.87 10.72
CA LYS A 52 0.21 -16.97 10.71
C LYS A 52 1.65 -16.49 10.80
N ASP A 53 1.96 -15.37 10.15
CA ASP A 53 3.29 -14.76 10.11
C ASP A 53 3.50 -13.71 11.22
N GLY A 54 2.59 -13.61 12.19
CA GLY A 54 2.72 -12.73 13.36
C GLY A 54 2.66 -11.23 13.04
N LEU A 55 2.01 -10.85 11.94
CA LEU A 55 1.83 -9.44 11.55
C LEU A 55 0.55 -8.83 12.14
N VAL A 56 -0.47 -9.64 12.33
CA VAL A 56 -1.70 -9.26 13.01
C VAL A 56 -2.07 -10.27 14.09
N THR A 57 -2.85 -9.85 15.05
CA THR A 57 -3.46 -10.71 16.07
C THR A 57 -4.94 -10.46 16.13
N GLY A 58 -5.70 -11.52 16.31
CA GLY A 58 -7.16 -11.46 16.39
C GLY A 58 -7.67 -11.93 17.74
N VAL A 59 -8.79 -11.38 18.18
CA VAL A 59 -9.59 -11.84 19.31
C VAL A 59 -10.92 -12.32 18.77
N ALA A 60 -11.26 -13.57 19.07
CA ALA A 60 -12.56 -14.14 18.71
C ALA A 60 -13.67 -13.60 19.61
N GLY A 61 -14.92 -13.61 19.11
CA GLY A 61 -16.11 -13.28 19.92
C GLY A 61 -16.84 -12.03 19.45
N ARG A 62 -17.92 -11.70 20.17
CA ARG A 62 -18.85 -10.62 19.83
C ARG A 62 -18.21 -9.23 19.83
N SER A 63 -17.22 -9.00 20.68
CA SER A 63 -16.42 -7.78 20.77
C SER A 63 -15.04 -7.97 20.13
N GLY A 64 -14.86 -9.05 19.37
CA GLY A 64 -13.58 -9.41 18.77
C GLY A 64 -13.25 -8.57 17.54
N GLY A 65 -12.01 -8.67 17.12
CA GLY A 65 -11.49 -7.96 15.96
C GLY A 65 -10.03 -8.31 15.73
N VAL A 66 -9.41 -7.58 14.83
CA VAL A 66 -8.01 -7.73 14.45
C VAL A 66 -7.27 -6.43 14.72
N ARG A 67 -6.04 -6.55 15.17
CA ARG A 67 -5.08 -5.44 15.35
C ARG A 67 -3.69 -5.85 14.87
N LEU A 68 -2.79 -4.90 14.76
CA LEU A 68 -1.37 -5.21 14.54
C LEU A 68 -0.83 -6.03 15.72
N ALA A 69 -0.02 -7.05 15.44
CA ALA A 69 0.59 -7.89 16.47
C ALA A 69 1.79 -7.22 17.15
N ARG A 70 2.38 -6.21 16.49
CA ARG A 70 3.54 -5.44 16.96
C ARG A 70 3.48 -4.01 16.42
N PRO A 71 4.31 -3.07 16.93
CA PRO A 71 4.31 -1.69 16.49
C PRO A 71 4.45 -1.55 14.97
N ALA A 72 3.69 -0.63 14.36
CA ALA A 72 3.71 -0.38 12.92
C ALA A 72 5.11 -0.01 12.38
N SER A 73 5.99 0.53 13.24
CA SER A 73 7.39 0.85 12.92
C SER A 73 8.29 -0.38 12.80
N GLN A 74 7.84 -1.53 13.29
CA GLN A 74 8.57 -2.80 13.26
C GLN A 74 8.02 -3.78 12.19
N ILE A 75 7.04 -3.35 11.40
CA ILE A 75 6.45 -4.16 10.33
C ILE A 75 6.88 -3.55 9.01
N THR A 76 7.70 -4.28 8.23
CA THR A 76 8.14 -3.84 6.91
C THR A 76 7.14 -4.21 5.83
N LEU A 77 7.16 -3.48 4.72
CA LEU A 77 6.33 -3.83 3.56
C LEU A 77 6.75 -5.15 2.92
N ALA A 78 8.05 -5.53 3.04
CA ALA A 78 8.55 -6.82 2.55
C ALA A 78 7.96 -8.00 3.33
N GLU A 79 7.74 -7.87 4.64
CA GLU A 79 7.09 -8.92 5.44
C GLU A 79 5.64 -9.12 5.02
N ILE A 80 4.90 -8.03 4.79
CA ILE A 80 3.52 -8.11 4.28
C ILE A 80 3.50 -8.77 2.91
N TYR A 81 4.40 -8.38 2.00
CA TYR A 81 4.51 -8.97 0.67
C TYR A 81 4.74 -10.49 0.75
N ARG A 82 5.77 -10.92 1.49
CA ARG A 82 6.11 -12.35 1.64
C ARG A 82 4.97 -13.16 2.23
N SER A 83 4.28 -12.61 3.22
CA SER A 83 3.15 -13.26 3.89
C SER A 83 2.03 -13.61 2.90
N VAL A 84 1.61 -12.66 2.07
CA VAL A 84 0.42 -12.85 1.23
C VAL A 84 0.74 -13.42 -0.17
N MET A 85 1.97 -13.24 -0.66
CA MET A 85 2.40 -13.78 -1.96
C MET A 85 2.88 -15.24 -1.87
N GLN A 86 3.20 -15.72 -0.66
CA GLN A 86 3.57 -17.13 -0.39
C GLN A 86 4.74 -17.65 -1.23
N GLY A 87 5.70 -16.80 -1.56
CA GLY A 87 6.90 -17.19 -2.30
C GLY A 87 6.67 -17.56 -3.78
N GLY A 88 5.51 -17.25 -4.33
CA GLY A 88 5.29 -17.37 -5.77
C GLY A 88 6.19 -16.38 -6.53
N PRO A 89 6.75 -16.78 -7.70
CA PRO A 89 7.63 -15.92 -8.48
C PRO A 89 6.88 -14.68 -8.96
N LEU A 90 7.60 -13.56 -9.08
CA LEU A 90 7.05 -12.30 -9.59
C LEU A 90 6.43 -12.46 -10.98
N TRP A 91 7.08 -13.26 -11.84
CA TRP A 91 6.59 -13.64 -13.15
C TRP A 91 6.79 -15.12 -13.38
N SER A 92 5.88 -15.74 -14.14
CA SER A 92 6.00 -17.14 -14.58
C SER A 92 6.61 -17.18 -15.99
N ALA A 93 7.61 -18.04 -16.17
CA ALA A 93 8.13 -18.34 -17.51
C ALA A 93 7.04 -18.99 -18.38
N ARG A 94 7.17 -18.83 -19.70
CA ARG A 94 6.33 -19.59 -20.64
C ARG A 94 6.77 -21.05 -20.62
N LYS A 95 5.79 -21.95 -20.62
CA LYS A 95 6.04 -23.39 -20.77
C LYS A 95 5.99 -23.78 -22.25
N ASP A 96 6.63 -24.89 -22.59
CA ASP A 96 6.55 -25.55 -23.89
C ASP A 96 7.07 -24.70 -25.07
N ILE A 97 8.19 -23.99 -24.86
CA ILE A 97 8.86 -23.27 -25.94
C ILE A 97 9.76 -24.26 -26.71
N PRO A 98 9.60 -24.45 -28.03
CA PRO A 98 10.48 -25.30 -28.80
C PRO A 98 11.91 -24.76 -28.85
N HIS A 99 12.89 -25.55 -28.46
CA HIS A 99 14.32 -25.20 -28.51
C HIS A 99 14.85 -25.24 -29.99
N ARG A 100 14.64 -24.13 -30.69
CA ARG A 100 15.00 -24.02 -32.13
C ARG A 100 16.10 -23.02 -32.43
N CYS A 101 16.47 -22.17 -31.49
CA CYS A 101 17.48 -21.15 -31.65
C CYS A 101 18.11 -20.79 -30.31
N ILE A 102 19.20 -20.00 -30.33
CA ILE A 102 19.88 -19.56 -29.11
C ILE A 102 18.93 -18.92 -28.07
N VAL A 103 17.95 -18.14 -28.51
CA VAL A 103 17.01 -17.46 -27.64
C VAL A 103 16.12 -18.48 -26.93
N SER A 104 15.48 -19.38 -27.70
CA SER A 104 14.56 -20.36 -27.10
C SER A 104 15.30 -21.40 -26.26
N THR A 105 16.57 -21.69 -26.53
CA THR A 105 17.39 -22.63 -25.76
C THR A 105 17.76 -22.08 -24.38
N HIS A 106 18.02 -20.77 -24.26
CA HIS A 106 18.52 -20.16 -23.03
C HIS A 106 17.50 -19.27 -22.33
N MET A 107 16.29 -19.16 -22.87
CA MET A 107 15.26 -18.23 -22.37
C MET A 107 14.85 -18.55 -20.93
N ASP A 108 14.72 -19.83 -20.58
CA ASP A 108 14.24 -20.25 -19.26
C ASP A 108 15.22 -19.85 -18.15
N ASP A 109 16.52 -20.16 -18.34
CA ASP A 109 17.56 -19.79 -17.38
C ASP A 109 17.74 -18.28 -17.28
N PHE A 110 17.75 -17.59 -18.43
CA PHE A 110 17.83 -16.13 -18.47
C PHE A 110 16.66 -15.48 -17.74
N PHE A 111 15.43 -15.95 -18.01
CA PHE A 111 14.23 -15.39 -17.41
C PHE A 111 14.12 -15.69 -15.92
N ALA A 112 14.52 -16.89 -15.49
CA ALA A 112 14.57 -17.26 -14.07
C ALA A 112 15.53 -16.32 -13.31
N LYS A 113 16.73 -16.08 -13.85
CA LYS A 113 17.70 -15.16 -13.25
C LYS A 113 17.15 -13.73 -13.21
N LEU A 114 16.61 -13.23 -14.31
CA LEU A 114 16.01 -11.89 -14.40
C LEU A 114 14.91 -11.69 -13.35
N THR A 115 14.03 -12.67 -13.19
CA THR A 115 12.93 -12.63 -12.22
C THR A 115 13.47 -12.60 -10.77
N SER A 116 14.48 -13.43 -10.48
CA SER A 116 15.11 -13.49 -9.16
C SER A 116 15.80 -12.15 -8.80
N ASP A 117 16.55 -11.57 -9.75
CA ASP A 117 17.23 -10.29 -9.55
C ASP A 117 16.22 -9.16 -9.32
N ALA A 118 15.12 -9.13 -10.09
CA ALA A 118 14.05 -8.15 -9.94
C ALA A 118 13.30 -8.29 -8.59
N GLU A 119 13.00 -9.52 -8.18
CA GLU A 119 12.35 -9.80 -6.90
C GLU A 119 13.24 -9.38 -5.73
N THR A 120 14.54 -9.68 -5.80
CA THR A 120 15.52 -9.26 -4.79
C THR A 120 15.56 -7.74 -4.67
N ALA A 121 15.66 -7.01 -5.76
CA ALA A 121 15.68 -5.56 -5.77
C ALA A 121 14.38 -4.96 -5.20
N MET A 122 13.23 -5.53 -5.56
CA MET A 122 11.93 -5.14 -5.01
C MET A 122 11.86 -5.38 -3.50
N LEU A 123 12.27 -6.54 -3.02
CA LEU A 123 12.26 -6.87 -1.59
C LEU A 123 13.19 -5.97 -0.79
N VAL A 124 14.36 -5.62 -1.30
CA VAL A 124 15.26 -4.62 -0.68
C VAL A 124 14.54 -3.29 -0.53
N SER A 125 13.89 -2.81 -1.59
CA SER A 125 13.11 -1.57 -1.56
C SER A 125 11.94 -1.62 -0.57
N LEU A 126 11.23 -2.75 -0.47
CA LEU A 126 10.11 -2.92 0.47
C LEU A 126 10.59 -3.08 1.92
N SER A 127 11.76 -3.68 2.14
CA SER A 127 12.35 -3.85 3.49
C SER A 127 12.76 -2.53 4.14
N SER A 128 13.11 -1.52 3.34
CA SER A 128 13.44 -0.18 3.84
C SER A 128 12.22 0.66 4.25
N LYS A 129 11.02 0.15 4.06
CA LYS A 129 9.75 0.85 4.33
C LYS A 129 8.95 0.09 5.36
N THR A 130 8.41 0.80 6.37
CA THR A 130 7.53 0.24 7.39
C THR A 130 6.09 0.72 7.20
N VAL A 131 5.15 0.05 7.86
CA VAL A 131 3.75 0.49 7.92
C VAL A 131 3.67 1.91 8.48
N ALA A 132 4.42 2.22 9.56
CA ALA A 132 4.45 3.55 10.15
C ALA A 132 4.99 4.60 9.19
N SER A 133 6.13 4.36 8.54
CA SER A 133 6.72 5.32 7.59
C SER A 133 5.82 5.56 6.37
N SER A 134 5.09 4.53 5.95
CA SER A 134 4.13 4.64 4.84
C SER A 134 2.91 5.47 5.22
N LEU A 135 2.36 5.26 6.42
CA LEU A 135 1.25 6.07 6.94
C LEU A 135 1.63 7.55 7.10
N GLN A 136 2.84 7.82 7.61
CA GLN A 136 3.37 9.19 7.71
C GLN A 136 3.45 9.89 6.34
N LYS A 137 3.90 9.18 5.31
CA LYS A 137 3.94 9.72 3.93
C LYS A 137 2.55 10.05 3.42
N MET A 138 1.55 9.17 3.65
CA MET A 138 0.17 9.44 3.25
C MET A 138 -0.39 10.68 3.94
N ARG A 139 -0.13 10.85 5.24
CA ARG A 139 -0.54 12.03 6.00
C ARG A 139 0.14 13.33 5.53
N ALA A 140 1.39 13.25 5.09
CA ALA A 140 2.07 14.41 4.52
C ALA A 140 1.38 14.87 3.23
N VAL A 141 1.09 13.93 2.32
CA VAL A 141 0.37 14.21 1.07
C VAL A 141 -1.04 14.76 1.35
N ASP A 142 -1.77 14.18 2.30
CA ASP A 142 -3.12 14.65 2.67
C ASP A 142 -3.10 16.08 3.18
N ARG A 143 -2.14 16.44 4.05
CA ARG A 143 -1.97 17.81 4.55
C ARG A 143 -1.66 18.81 3.43
N GLU A 144 -0.81 18.45 2.48
CA GLU A 144 -0.48 19.29 1.32
C GLU A 144 -1.69 19.49 0.41
N THR A 145 -2.51 18.46 0.22
CA THR A 145 -3.69 18.48 -0.64
C THR A 145 -4.87 19.18 0.02
N SER A 146 -5.03 19.04 1.34
CA SER A 146 -6.10 19.62 2.15
C SER A 146 -5.80 21.07 2.55
N ALA A 147 -4.55 21.54 2.42
CA ALA A 147 -4.22 22.94 2.65
C ALA A 147 -4.97 23.84 1.65
N PRO A 148 -5.74 24.85 2.10
CA PRO A 148 -6.46 25.74 1.19
C PRO A 148 -5.43 26.42 0.28
N LYS A 149 -5.61 26.26 -1.05
CA LYS A 149 -4.83 27.02 -2.04
C LYS A 149 -4.98 28.49 -1.67
N ARG A 150 -3.93 29.11 -1.10
CA ARG A 150 -3.91 30.54 -0.83
C ARG A 150 -4.19 31.21 -2.16
N ARG A 151 -5.40 31.75 -2.29
CA ARG A 151 -5.79 32.62 -3.41
C ARG A 151 -4.69 33.66 -3.54
N ALA A 152 -4.01 33.66 -4.66
CA ALA A 152 -3.19 34.78 -5.06
C ALA A 152 -4.10 35.98 -5.01
N ALA A 153 -3.93 36.82 -4.01
CA ALA A 153 -4.61 38.09 -3.92
C ALA A 153 -4.17 38.92 -5.15
N SER A 154 -5.06 39.04 -6.10
CA SER A 154 -4.88 39.95 -7.22
C SER A 154 -4.65 41.34 -6.65
N ARG A 155 -3.46 41.84 -6.85
CA ARG A 155 -3.15 43.28 -6.70
C ARG A 155 -4.01 44.02 -7.69
N THR A 156 -5.16 44.51 -7.25
CA THR A 156 -5.87 45.57 -7.97
C THR A 156 -5.08 46.84 -7.75
N ILE A 157 -4.33 47.21 -8.76
CA ILE A 157 -3.71 48.52 -8.86
C ILE A 157 -4.87 49.51 -9.07
N GLY A 158 -5.17 50.29 -8.05
CA GLY A 158 -6.06 51.44 -8.16
C GLY A 158 -5.42 52.48 -9.07
N ILE A 159 -5.94 52.65 -10.28
CA ILE A 159 -5.65 53.79 -11.14
C ILE A 159 -6.57 54.90 -10.69
N GLY A 160 -5.96 55.92 -10.10
CA GLY A 160 -6.64 57.14 -9.74
C GLY A 160 -7.17 57.85 -10.99
N ASN A 161 -8.44 58.16 -10.98
CA ASN A 161 -9.06 59.03 -11.98
C ASN A 161 -9.14 60.43 -11.39
N THR A 162 -8.23 61.30 -11.83
CA THR A 162 -8.35 62.77 -11.69
C THR A 162 -9.23 63.29 -12.82
N GLY A 163 -10.47 63.59 -12.52
CA GLY A 163 -11.32 64.31 -13.44
C GLY A 163 -11.06 65.83 -13.32
N PRO A 164 -11.08 66.62 -14.43
CA PRO A 164 -10.96 68.05 -14.36
C PRO A 164 -12.32 68.69 -14.14
N SER A 165 -12.32 69.75 -13.26
CA SER A 165 -13.35 70.74 -13.17
C SER A 165 -13.44 71.52 -14.47
N ASN A 166 -14.66 71.86 -14.96
CA ASN A 166 -14.92 73.08 -15.58
C ASN A 166 -16.42 73.44 -15.63
N HIS A 167 -16.72 74.66 -15.14
CA HIS A 167 -17.85 75.55 -15.35
C HIS A 167 -19.28 75.09 -15.10
#